data_6191898fe97346c023a5c55b63ff1e03
#
_entry.id   6191898fe97346c023a5c55b63ff1e03
#
_cell.length_a   1.000
_cell.length_b   1.000
_cell.length_c   1.000
_cell.angle_alpha   90.00
_cell.angle_beta   90.00
_cell.angle_gamma   90.00
#
_symmetry.space_group_name_H-M   'P 1'
#
loop_
_entity.id
_entity.type
_entity.pdbx_description
1 polymer ?
#
loop_
_entity_poly.entity_id
_entity_poly.type
_entity_poly.pdbx_seq_one_letter_code
_entity_poly.pdbx_strand_id
1 'polypeptide(L)'
;MKLKVYTADGSSSSEREFALPAFEGDKGVAALRQVVLAHQANARQGNASTKTRAEVAGSGKKLFRQKGSGTARQGSRRVPHQRHGGIAHGPKPRDFSQKINRKMKDLAFSRALFERATDGGLSVIEAFEVKEAKTKLFNQVLTAV
;
A
#
# COMPACT_ATOMS: atom_id res chain seq x y z
N MET A 1 -30.03 -2.45 6.64
CA MET A 1 -29.36 -3.57 7.33
C MET A 1 -29.42 -3.32 8.83
N LYS A 2 -29.62 -4.39 9.62
CA LYS A 2 -29.59 -4.30 11.09
C LYS A 2 -28.14 -4.39 11.57
N LEU A 3 -27.73 -3.45 12.40
CA LEU A 3 -26.41 -3.44 13.03
C LEU A 3 -26.57 -3.37 14.54
N LYS A 4 -25.62 -3.94 15.26
CA LYS A 4 -25.52 -3.81 16.71
C LYS A 4 -25.04 -2.42 17.08
N VAL A 5 -25.80 -1.72 17.91
CA VAL A 5 -25.48 -0.40 18.45
C VAL A 5 -25.22 -0.56 19.93
N TYR A 6 -24.04 -0.20 20.35
CA TYR A 6 -23.61 -0.23 21.75
C TYR A 6 -23.80 1.14 22.38
N THR A 7 -24.15 1.17 23.65
CA THR A 7 -24.15 2.42 24.44
C THR A 7 -22.73 2.99 24.57
N ALA A 8 -22.64 4.26 24.95
CA ALA A 8 -21.36 4.96 25.17
C ALA A 8 -20.42 4.22 26.13
N ASP A 9 -20.98 3.49 27.12
CA ASP A 9 -20.21 2.71 28.11
C ASP A 9 -19.96 1.25 27.67
N GLY A 10 -20.46 0.82 26.52
CA GLY A 10 -20.36 -0.56 26.05
C GLY A 10 -21.17 -1.60 26.82
N SER A 11 -21.96 -1.17 27.82
CA SER A 11 -22.65 -2.08 28.77
C SER A 11 -23.89 -2.76 28.19
N SER A 12 -24.53 -2.15 27.19
CA SER A 12 -25.73 -2.70 26.55
C SER A 12 -25.65 -2.54 25.05
N SER A 13 -26.32 -3.44 24.32
CA SER A 13 -26.42 -3.38 22.86
C SER A 13 -27.87 -3.48 22.40
N SER A 14 -28.20 -2.74 21.37
CA SER A 14 -29.51 -2.80 20.70
C SER A 14 -29.30 -2.96 19.20
N GLU A 15 -30.23 -3.63 18.52
CA GLU A 15 -30.21 -3.69 17.06
C GLU A 15 -30.96 -2.48 16.49
N ARG A 16 -30.31 -1.73 15.60
CA ARG A 16 -30.96 -0.64 14.84
C ARG A 16 -30.77 -0.85 13.35
N GLU A 17 -31.72 -0.36 12.59
CA GLU A 17 -31.72 -0.45 11.14
C GLU A 17 -31.03 0.77 10.53
N PHE A 18 -30.03 0.51 9.67
CA PHE A 18 -29.27 1.53 8.97
C PHE A 18 -29.46 1.41 7.46
N ALA A 19 -29.60 2.55 6.79
CA ALA A 19 -29.68 2.66 5.33
C ALA A 19 -28.28 2.54 4.71
N LEU A 20 -27.72 1.32 4.65
CA LEU A 20 -26.48 1.05 3.94
C LEU A 20 -26.77 0.69 2.48
N PRO A 21 -25.90 1.09 1.53
CA PRO A 21 -26.02 0.69 0.13
C PRO A 21 -25.91 -0.82 0.02
N ALA A 22 -26.94 -1.46 -0.56
CA ALA A 22 -26.94 -2.88 -0.85
C ALA A 22 -26.28 -3.15 -2.21
N PHE A 23 -25.53 -4.24 -2.29
CA PHE A 23 -24.85 -4.67 -3.52
C PHE A 23 -25.28 -6.10 -3.87
N GLU A 24 -25.63 -6.30 -5.12
CA GLU A 24 -25.91 -7.62 -5.68
C GLU A 24 -24.70 -8.13 -6.46
N GLY A 25 -24.36 -9.39 -6.26
CA GLY A 25 -23.24 -10.04 -6.95
C GLY A 25 -21.90 -9.29 -6.78
N ASP A 26 -21.12 -9.26 -7.85
CA ASP A 26 -19.75 -8.72 -7.86
C ASP A 26 -19.64 -7.20 -8.11
N LYS A 27 -20.77 -6.48 -8.10
CA LYS A 27 -20.79 -5.03 -8.32
C LYS A 27 -19.93 -4.34 -7.24
N GLY A 28 -18.90 -3.61 -7.69
CA GLY A 28 -17.97 -2.88 -6.81
C GLY A 28 -16.72 -3.65 -6.38
N VAL A 29 -16.67 -4.99 -6.49
CA VAL A 29 -15.48 -5.80 -6.10
C VAL A 29 -14.24 -5.42 -6.90
N ALA A 30 -14.38 -5.23 -8.22
CA ALA A 30 -13.26 -4.79 -9.07
C ALA A 30 -12.75 -3.40 -8.67
N ALA A 31 -13.65 -2.47 -8.32
CA ALA A 31 -13.28 -1.15 -7.83
C ALA A 31 -12.56 -1.24 -6.47
N LEU A 32 -13.04 -2.05 -5.55
CA LEU A 32 -12.41 -2.29 -4.26
C LEU A 32 -10.98 -2.83 -4.43
N ARG A 33 -10.80 -3.86 -5.27
CA ARG A 33 -9.48 -4.42 -5.58
C ARG A 33 -8.53 -3.37 -6.13
N GLN A 34 -8.99 -2.56 -7.08
CA GLN A 34 -8.16 -1.53 -7.69
C GLN A 34 -7.76 -0.43 -6.70
N VAL A 35 -8.67 -0.03 -5.81
CA VAL A 35 -8.37 0.96 -4.75
C VAL A 35 -7.36 0.41 -3.75
N VAL A 36 -7.47 -0.86 -3.34
CA VAL A 36 -6.50 -1.50 -2.44
C VAL A 36 -5.12 -1.58 -3.09
N LEU A 37 -5.03 -2.01 -4.36
CA LEU A 37 -3.76 -2.07 -5.09
C LEU A 37 -3.12 -0.68 -5.23
N ALA A 38 -3.93 0.34 -5.53
CA ALA A 38 -3.45 1.71 -5.61
C ALA A 38 -2.96 2.22 -4.24
N HIS A 39 -3.66 1.90 -3.15
CA HIS A 39 -3.23 2.27 -1.80
C HIS A 39 -1.88 1.63 -1.45
N GLN A 40 -1.72 0.33 -1.73
CA GLN A 40 -0.45 -0.37 -1.53
C GLN A 40 0.68 0.21 -2.39
N ALA A 41 0.39 0.54 -3.66
CA ALA A 41 1.36 1.18 -4.55
C ALA A 41 1.77 2.57 -4.04
N ASN A 42 0.81 3.37 -3.57
CA ASN A 42 1.04 4.73 -3.05
C ASN A 42 1.85 4.74 -1.73
N ALA A 43 1.80 3.65 -0.96
CA ALA A 43 2.61 3.49 0.25
C ALA A 43 4.09 3.18 -0.07
N ARG A 44 4.43 2.79 -1.31
CA ARG A 44 5.80 2.47 -1.70
C ARG A 44 6.63 3.73 -1.87
N GLN A 45 7.74 3.83 -1.16
CA GLN A 45 8.65 4.97 -1.21
C GLN A 45 9.43 5.10 -2.54
N GLY A 46 9.72 3.98 -3.21
CA GLY A 46 10.37 3.96 -4.51
C GLY A 46 11.82 4.46 -4.57
N ASN A 47 12.57 4.41 -3.47
CA ASN A 47 13.92 4.96 -3.33
C ASN A 47 15.03 3.98 -3.70
N ALA A 48 14.71 2.75 -4.14
CA ALA A 48 15.71 1.79 -4.56
C ALA A 48 16.50 2.31 -5.77
N SER A 49 17.83 2.34 -5.66
CA SER A 49 18.73 2.85 -6.69
C SER A 49 19.95 1.98 -6.84
N THR A 50 20.39 1.80 -8.09
CA THR A 50 21.64 1.14 -8.43
C THR A 50 22.46 2.02 -9.37
N LYS A 51 23.78 1.88 -9.34
CA LYS A 51 24.67 2.63 -10.21
C LYS A 51 24.87 1.90 -11.53
N THR A 52 24.58 2.57 -12.64
CA THR A 52 24.92 2.10 -13.99
C THR A 52 26.43 2.28 -14.25
N ARG A 53 26.92 1.71 -15.35
CA ARG A 53 28.33 1.87 -15.74
C ARG A 53 28.77 3.33 -15.91
N ALA A 54 27.86 4.25 -16.15
CA ALA A 54 28.16 5.67 -16.27
C ALA A 54 28.33 6.33 -14.89
N GLU A 55 27.59 5.85 -13.88
CA GLU A 55 27.54 6.42 -12.53
C GLU A 55 28.61 5.82 -11.58
N VAL A 56 29.16 4.65 -11.92
CA VAL A 56 30.23 4.03 -11.12
C VAL A 56 31.50 4.83 -11.28
N ALA A 57 32.16 5.17 -10.17
CA ALA A 57 33.48 5.81 -10.16
C ALA A 57 34.53 4.91 -10.82
N GLY A 58 35.42 5.49 -11.58
CA GLY A 58 36.51 4.79 -12.24
C GLY A 58 36.85 5.34 -13.62
N SER A 59 37.96 4.89 -14.20
CA SER A 59 38.40 5.31 -15.51
C SER A 59 37.51 4.78 -16.63
N GLY A 60 37.18 5.62 -17.60
CA GLY A 60 36.52 5.22 -18.85
C GLY A 60 37.52 4.71 -19.90
N LYS A 61 38.83 4.79 -19.62
CA LYS A 61 39.89 4.39 -20.56
C LYS A 61 39.79 2.91 -20.90
N LYS A 62 40.02 2.57 -22.17
CA LYS A 62 40.17 1.18 -22.64
C LYS A 62 41.31 0.50 -21.90
N LEU A 63 41.04 -0.72 -21.37
CA LEU A 63 42.05 -1.45 -20.55
C LEU A 63 43.31 -1.79 -21.29
N PHE A 64 43.21 -2.22 -22.52
CA PHE A 64 44.35 -2.55 -23.40
C PHE A 64 43.99 -2.41 -24.88
N ARG A 65 44.96 -2.48 -25.77
CA ARG A 65 44.78 -2.37 -27.22
C ARG A 65 43.86 -3.46 -27.78
N GLN A 66 43.20 -3.17 -28.90
CA GLN A 66 42.15 -4.02 -29.50
C GLN A 66 42.66 -5.38 -29.96
N LYS A 67 43.89 -5.46 -30.43
CA LYS A 67 44.54 -6.67 -30.95
C LYS A 67 46.00 -6.78 -30.45
N GLY A 68 46.57 -8.01 -30.51
CA GLY A 68 48.00 -8.21 -30.20
C GLY A 68 48.30 -8.35 -28.70
N SER A 69 47.29 -8.58 -27.83
CA SER A 69 47.49 -8.83 -26.40
C SER A 69 47.27 -10.31 -26.00
N GLY A 70 46.77 -11.17 -26.90
CA GLY A 70 46.43 -12.55 -26.59
C GLY A 70 45.26 -12.75 -25.64
N THR A 71 44.66 -11.67 -25.12
CA THR A 71 43.56 -11.69 -24.17
C THR A 71 42.24 -11.30 -24.85
N ALA A 72 41.11 -11.68 -24.24
CA ALA A 72 39.79 -11.31 -24.73
C ALA A 72 39.65 -9.78 -24.80
N ARG A 73 39.00 -9.28 -25.84
CA ARG A 73 38.77 -7.85 -26.05
C ARG A 73 37.98 -7.23 -24.91
N GLN A 74 38.47 -6.15 -24.32
CA GLN A 74 37.80 -5.44 -23.24
C GLN A 74 37.66 -3.95 -23.59
N GLY A 75 36.54 -3.37 -23.19
CA GLY A 75 36.30 -1.94 -23.27
C GLY A 75 36.69 -1.23 -21.96
N SER A 76 35.68 -0.79 -21.24
CA SER A 76 35.82 -0.13 -19.95
C SER A 76 35.80 -1.12 -18.78
N ARG A 77 36.52 -0.80 -17.69
CA ARG A 77 36.50 -1.55 -16.44
C ARG A 77 35.15 -1.45 -15.71
N ARG A 78 34.31 -0.48 -16.03
CA ARG A 78 33.02 -0.21 -15.37
C ARG A 78 31.84 -1.01 -15.94
N VAL A 79 32.06 -1.91 -16.88
CA VAL A 79 30.98 -2.73 -17.48
C VAL A 79 30.44 -3.76 -16.50
N PRO A 80 29.16 -4.19 -16.65
CA PRO A 80 28.48 -5.06 -15.69
C PRO A 80 29.15 -6.42 -15.45
N HIS A 81 29.86 -6.98 -16.44
CA HIS A 81 30.55 -8.26 -16.33
C HIS A 81 31.92 -8.15 -15.62
N GLN A 82 32.39 -6.96 -15.29
CA GLN A 82 33.61 -6.77 -14.52
C GLN A 82 33.33 -6.64 -13.02
N ARG A 83 34.27 -7.08 -12.18
CA ARG A 83 34.20 -6.84 -10.73
C ARG A 83 34.15 -5.34 -10.45
N HIS A 84 33.23 -4.93 -9.57
CA HIS A 84 32.96 -3.53 -9.26
C HIS A 84 32.43 -2.70 -10.45
N GLY A 85 31.92 -3.33 -11.49
CA GLY A 85 31.23 -2.67 -12.59
C GLY A 85 29.81 -2.22 -12.21
N GLY A 86 29.17 -1.43 -13.08
CA GLY A 86 27.81 -0.99 -12.90
C GLY A 86 26.78 -2.09 -13.14
N ILE A 87 25.57 -1.90 -12.67
CA ILE A 87 24.44 -2.82 -12.87
C ILE A 87 23.69 -2.45 -14.14
N ALA A 88 23.40 -3.45 -14.99
CA ALA A 88 22.54 -3.28 -16.14
C ALA A 88 21.06 -3.46 -15.73
N HIS A 89 20.20 -2.55 -16.15
CA HIS A 89 18.76 -2.60 -15.88
C HIS A 89 18.36 -2.73 -14.40
N GLY A 90 19.19 -2.22 -13.51
CA GLY A 90 18.88 -2.19 -12.07
C GLY A 90 17.78 -1.18 -11.72
N PRO A 91 17.24 -1.24 -10.50
CA PRO A 91 16.22 -0.31 -10.05
C PRO A 91 16.74 1.13 -10.04
N LYS A 92 15.85 2.05 -10.42
CA LYS A 92 16.07 3.49 -10.30
C LYS A 92 14.94 4.09 -9.47
N PRO A 93 15.18 5.14 -8.70
CA PRO A 93 14.13 5.84 -7.97
C PRO A 93 13.00 6.22 -8.91
N ARG A 94 11.78 5.85 -8.53
CA ARG A 94 10.58 6.17 -9.30
C ARG A 94 9.38 6.34 -8.39
N ASP A 95 8.42 7.09 -8.83
CA ASP A 95 7.11 7.19 -8.20
C ASP A 95 6.24 6.00 -8.62
N PHE A 96 5.61 5.35 -7.63
CA PHE A 96 4.64 4.26 -7.82
C PHE A 96 3.20 4.73 -7.64
N SER A 97 2.98 6.03 -7.38
CA SER A 97 1.66 6.55 -7.08
C SER A 97 0.67 6.31 -8.22
N GLN A 98 -0.54 5.90 -7.84
CA GLN A 98 -1.66 5.66 -8.73
C GLN A 98 -2.82 6.57 -8.34
N LYS A 99 -3.35 7.31 -9.32
CA LYS A 99 -4.52 8.16 -9.14
C LYS A 99 -5.79 7.35 -9.39
N ILE A 100 -6.70 7.36 -8.42
CA ILE A 100 -8.03 6.74 -8.52
C ILE A 100 -9.09 7.84 -8.53
N ASN A 101 -10.08 7.72 -9.40
CA ASN A 101 -11.20 8.63 -9.48
C ASN A 101 -12.05 8.58 -8.20
N ARG A 102 -12.59 9.74 -7.77
CA ARG A 102 -13.39 9.86 -6.55
C ARG A 102 -14.57 8.89 -6.54
N LYS A 103 -15.36 8.84 -7.60
CA LYS A 103 -16.52 7.92 -7.71
C LYS A 103 -16.13 6.44 -7.50
N MET A 104 -14.92 6.04 -7.96
CA MET A 104 -14.44 4.67 -7.76
C MET A 104 -14.03 4.42 -6.30
N LYS A 105 -13.46 5.40 -5.62
CA LYS A 105 -13.15 5.30 -4.18
C LYS A 105 -14.42 5.18 -3.36
N ASP A 106 -15.42 6.02 -3.66
CA ASP A 106 -16.71 6.01 -2.96
C ASP A 106 -17.44 4.67 -3.16
N LEU A 107 -17.43 4.12 -4.39
CA LEU A 107 -17.97 2.80 -4.70
C LEU A 107 -17.25 1.68 -3.93
N ALA A 108 -15.92 1.71 -3.91
CA ALA A 108 -15.10 0.72 -3.21
C ALA A 108 -15.34 0.76 -1.69
N PHE A 109 -15.42 1.95 -1.11
CA PHE A 109 -15.69 2.13 0.31
C PHE A 109 -17.09 1.62 0.68
N SER A 110 -18.12 1.97 -0.12
CA SER A 110 -19.49 1.50 0.09
C SER A 110 -19.58 -0.02 0.01
N ARG A 111 -18.87 -0.65 -0.95
CA ARG A 111 -18.80 -2.11 -1.06
C ARG A 111 -18.13 -2.76 0.15
N ALA A 112 -17.01 -2.21 0.61
CA ALA A 112 -16.32 -2.73 1.79
C ALA A 112 -17.16 -2.65 3.06
N LEU A 113 -17.89 -1.54 3.26
CA LEU A 113 -18.84 -1.40 4.38
C LEU A 113 -19.98 -2.43 4.30
N PHE A 114 -20.53 -2.63 3.11
CA PHE A 114 -21.59 -3.61 2.91
C PHE A 114 -21.14 -5.03 3.25
N GLU A 115 -19.97 -5.45 2.80
CA GLU A 115 -19.42 -6.77 3.11
C GLU A 115 -19.15 -6.92 4.61
N ARG A 116 -18.51 -5.94 5.24
CA ARG A 116 -18.28 -5.97 6.69
C ARG A 116 -19.57 -6.00 7.51
N ALA A 117 -20.58 -5.26 7.08
CA ALA A 117 -21.88 -5.30 7.74
C ALA A 117 -22.60 -6.66 7.57
N THR A 118 -22.45 -7.29 6.40
CA THR A 118 -23.01 -8.63 6.10
C THR A 118 -22.32 -9.71 6.93
N ASP A 119 -20.99 -9.61 7.09
CA ASP A 119 -20.19 -10.55 7.89
C ASP A 119 -20.34 -10.33 9.41
N GLY A 120 -21.11 -9.33 9.84
CA GLY A 120 -21.28 -8.98 11.25
C GLY A 120 -20.05 -8.32 11.89
N GLY A 121 -19.06 -7.94 11.09
CA GLY A 121 -17.82 -7.29 11.54
C GLY A 121 -17.92 -5.77 11.70
N LEU A 122 -19.15 -5.21 11.69
CA LEU A 122 -19.37 -3.77 11.86
C LEU A 122 -20.26 -3.53 13.08
N SER A 123 -19.71 -2.87 14.08
CA SER A 123 -20.42 -2.43 15.27
C SER A 123 -20.52 -0.90 15.32
N VAL A 124 -21.59 -0.39 15.86
CA VAL A 124 -21.84 1.04 16.02
C VAL A 124 -21.84 1.37 17.51
N ILE A 125 -21.17 2.44 17.91
CA ILE A 125 -21.22 2.94 19.28
C ILE A 125 -21.98 4.28 19.25
N GLU A 126 -22.91 4.48 20.17
CA GLU A 126 -23.54 5.79 20.40
C GLU A 126 -22.46 6.83 20.80
N ALA A 127 -22.78 8.10 20.77
CA ALA A 127 -21.84 9.18 21.01
C ALA A 127 -20.87 8.87 22.17
N PHE A 128 -19.59 8.75 21.85
CA PHE A 128 -18.53 8.46 22.82
C PHE A 128 -17.92 9.79 23.32
N GLU A 129 -18.32 10.23 24.50
CA GLU A 129 -17.77 11.41 25.13
C GLU A 129 -16.71 11.05 26.18
N VAL A 130 -15.46 11.40 25.89
CA VAL A 130 -14.36 11.23 26.84
C VAL A 130 -14.26 12.47 27.73
N LYS A 131 -14.71 12.39 28.96
CA LYS A 131 -14.59 13.49 29.95
C LYS A 131 -13.15 13.70 30.43
N GLU A 132 -12.36 12.64 30.46
CA GLU A 132 -10.96 12.65 30.89
C GLU A 132 -10.10 11.85 29.89
N ALA A 133 -8.92 12.36 29.56
CA ALA A 133 -7.96 11.70 28.64
C ALA A 133 -7.28 10.49 29.31
N LYS A 134 -8.07 9.48 29.69
CA LYS A 134 -7.59 8.22 30.30
C LYS A 134 -7.78 7.04 29.36
N THR A 135 -6.69 6.43 28.92
CA THR A 135 -6.70 5.25 28.04
C THR A 135 -7.44 4.05 28.65
N LYS A 136 -7.45 3.93 30.00
CA LYS A 136 -8.15 2.86 30.73
C LYS A 136 -9.65 2.85 30.43
N LEU A 137 -10.31 4.03 30.43
CA LEU A 137 -11.75 4.13 30.16
C LEU A 137 -12.06 3.71 28.72
N PHE A 138 -11.24 4.17 27.78
CA PHE A 138 -11.38 3.79 26.38
C PHE A 138 -11.21 2.28 26.15
N ASN A 139 -10.20 1.67 26.80
CA ASN A 139 -9.97 0.25 26.69
C ASN A 139 -11.09 -0.59 27.27
N GLN A 140 -11.74 -0.13 28.35
CA GLN A 140 -12.92 -0.82 28.92
C GLN A 140 -14.08 -0.88 27.93
N VAL A 141 -14.36 0.20 27.21
CA VAL A 141 -15.42 0.24 26.19
C VAL A 141 -15.06 -0.68 25.02
N LEU A 142 -13.82 -0.61 24.52
CA LEU A 142 -13.39 -1.45 23.40
C LEU A 142 -13.38 -2.95 23.70
N THR A 143 -13.16 -3.34 24.95
CA THR A 143 -13.21 -4.75 25.36
C THR A 143 -14.61 -5.26 25.59
N ALA A 144 -15.59 -4.38 25.76
CA ALA A 144 -17.00 -4.72 25.92
C ALA A 144 -17.75 -4.84 24.57
N VAL A 145 -17.22 -4.27 23.49
CA VAL A 145 -17.75 -4.26 22.12
C VAL A 145 -17.15 -5.37 21.28
#